data_5f0bb9ba6eae472c3ecfc30b3bcbe95c
#
_entry.id   5f0bb9ba6eae472c3ecfc30b3bcbe95c
#
_cell.length_a   1.000
_cell.length_b   1.000
_cell.length_c   1.000
_cell.angle_alpha   90.00
_cell.angle_beta   90.00
_cell.angle_gamma   90.00
#
_symmetry.space_group_name_H-M   'P 1'
#
loop_
_entity.id
_entity.type
_entity.pdbx_description
1 polymer ?
#
loop_
_entity_poly.entity_id
_entity_poly.type
_entity_poly.pdbx_seq_one_letter_code
_entity_poly.pdbx_strand_id
1 'polypeptide(L)'
;VTTHGEHTRLTPTADDHRVTPAELFFDLVFVYAITQVTALMAADPTALSLLGGMVVLALLWWCWCCFAWLGNVVRADSGGMFAVLVSVMAVVLVVSLTVPDVYVDDTPGGLSAPWLFVACYGAVRALHLVTYWLSAPDDQALHATLRRTALLSVLPPLTLLLVGAAFDGVTRILIWLAAVTIDYAGIFVTGRSGWRVASPAHFSERHGLIVIIALGESIVAMGVGVTGYPVSAPVVAAAALGLLATAALWRLYFHVVSEPAEHRLAQLTGDDRTVLARDTYTFLHLPLVAGVVITALGMKKTLHQVADTGHYGLAEPLHSMPAWALAGGAGLFLLGAAAILLRTTGHRAPVLIVGGVACVAAGPLVALVPALVALMALAATITALLFLHGRTSHGRTSRGSVTRRAAAD
;
A
#
# COMPACT_ATOMS: atom_id res chain seq x y z
N VAL A 1 -17.06 -43.87 -0.45
CA VAL A 1 -18.10 -42.83 -0.64
C VAL A 1 -17.58 -41.62 0.10
N THR A 2 -16.73 -40.83 -0.54
CA THR A 2 -16.22 -39.56 -0.01
C THR A 2 -17.28 -38.49 -0.19
N THR A 3 -17.68 -37.89 0.90
CA THR A 3 -18.77 -36.92 1.02
C THR A 3 -18.46 -35.63 0.25
N HIS A 4 -19.30 -35.36 -0.76
CA HIS A 4 -19.31 -34.11 -1.56
C HIS A 4 -19.60 -32.83 -0.75
N GLY A 5 -19.73 -32.89 0.59
CA GLY A 5 -20.12 -31.79 1.44
C GLY A 5 -18.98 -31.03 2.12
N GLU A 6 -17.74 -31.51 2.05
CA GLU A 6 -16.59 -30.86 2.74
C GLU A 6 -15.94 -29.71 1.95
N HIS A 7 -16.08 -29.69 0.63
CA HIS A 7 -15.41 -28.70 -0.23
C HIS A 7 -16.04 -27.30 -0.24
N THR A 8 -17.23 -27.13 0.35
CA THR A 8 -17.94 -25.82 0.36
C THR A 8 -17.92 -25.10 1.70
N ARG A 9 -17.30 -25.68 2.75
CA ARG A 9 -17.26 -25.06 4.08
C ARG A 9 -16.10 -24.08 4.20
N LEU A 10 -16.35 -22.94 4.85
CA LEU A 10 -15.32 -21.99 5.30
C LEU A 10 -14.60 -22.61 6.51
N THR A 11 -13.29 -22.79 6.42
CA THR A 11 -12.48 -23.44 7.45
C THR A 11 -11.74 -22.37 8.25
N PRO A 12 -11.82 -22.34 9.60
CA PRO A 12 -11.09 -21.42 10.44
C PRO A 12 -9.56 -21.56 10.30
N THR A 13 -8.86 -20.44 10.42
CA THR A 13 -7.40 -20.37 10.40
C THR A 13 -6.80 -20.82 11.75
N ALA A 14 -5.69 -21.56 11.74
CA ALA A 14 -4.93 -21.94 12.92
C ALA A 14 -3.93 -20.84 13.33
N ASP A 15 -3.49 -20.85 14.61
CA ASP A 15 -2.59 -19.82 15.16
C ASP A 15 -1.21 -19.79 14.48
N ASP A 16 -0.73 -20.92 13.94
CA ASP A 16 0.56 -21.08 13.25
C ASP A 16 0.46 -20.99 11.72
N HIS A 17 -0.67 -20.53 11.21
CA HIS A 17 -0.93 -20.45 9.78
C HIS A 17 0.05 -19.49 9.09
N ARG A 18 0.49 -19.89 7.90
CA ARG A 18 1.32 -19.11 6.97
C ARG A 18 0.54 -18.74 5.71
N VAL A 19 1.07 -17.78 4.97
CA VAL A 19 0.46 -17.37 3.71
C VAL A 19 0.36 -18.53 2.73
N THR A 20 -0.80 -18.68 2.12
CA THR A 20 -1.08 -19.75 1.17
C THR A 20 -0.80 -19.33 -0.28
N PRO A 21 -0.55 -20.29 -1.21
CA PRO A 21 -0.47 -19.98 -2.64
C PRO A 21 -1.73 -19.29 -3.20
N ALA A 22 -2.91 -19.56 -2.65
CA ALA A 22 -4.16 -18.92 -3.05
C ALA A 22 -4.17 -17.43 -2.73
N GLU A 23 -3.61 -17.03 -1.57
CA GLU A 23 -3.48 -15.63 -1.19
C GLU A 23 -2.43 -14.89 -2.02
N LEU A 24 -1.32 -15.55 -2.36
CA LEU A 24 -0.33 -15.02 -3.30
C LEU A 24 -0.95 -14.78 -4.68
N PHE A 25 -1.75 -15.72 -5.16
CA PHE A 25 -2.47 -15.60 -6.42
C PHE A 25 -3.47 -14.43 -6.36
N PHE A 26 -4.20 -14.30 -5.25
CA PHE A 26 -5.11 -13.16 -5.02
C PHE A 26 -4.37 -11.81 -5.08
N ASP A 27 -3.18 -11.73 -4.50
CA ASP A 27 -2.40 -10.48 -4.47
C ASP A 27 -1.94 -10.03 -5.87
N LEU A 28 -1.84 -10.94 -6.85
CA LEU A 28 -1.42 -10.59 -8.21
C LEU A 28 -2.37 -9.61 -8.92
N VAL A 29 -3.66 -9.63 -8.61
CA VAL A 29 -4.59 -8.66 -9.20
C VAL A 29 -4.29 -7.24 -8.73
N PHE A 30 -3.78 -7.09 -7.50
CA PHE A 30 -3.39 -5.79 -6.94
C PHE A 30 -2.06 -5.27 -7.53
N VAL A 31 -1.19 -6.14 -8.05
CA VAL A 31 -0.04 -5.70 -8.87
C VAL A 31 -0.54 -4.87 -10.05
N TYR A 32 -1.48 -5.43 -10.83
CA TYR A 32 -2.06 -4.73 -11.97
C TYR A 32 -2.81 -3.46 -11.55
N ALA A 33 -3.59 -3.52 -10.45
CA ALA A 33 -4.32 -2.37 -9.93
C ALA A 33 -3.37 -1.19 -9.59
N ILE A 34 -2.26 -1.46 -8.88
CA ILE A 34 -1.28 -0.44 -8.51
C ILE A 34 -0.57 0.11 -9.76
N THR A 35 -0.26 -0.74 -10.74
CA THR A 35 0.29 -0.27 -12.04
C THR A 35 -0.65 0.70 -12.75
N GLN A 36 -1.97 0.46 -12.72
CA GLN A 36 -2.94 1.39 -13.30
C GLN A 36 -3.00 2.72 -12.53
N VAL A 37 -2.87 2.70 -11.20
CA VAL A 37 -2.78 3.93 -10.40
C VAL A 37 -1.55 4.74 -10.78
N THR A 38 -0.39 4.10 -10.92
CA THR A 38 0.85 4.76 -11.37
C THR A 38 0.70 5.31 -12.80
N ALA A 39 0.03 4.57 -13.69
CA ALA A 39 -0.24 5.01 -15.06
C ALA A 39 -1.16 6.24 -15.09
N LEU A 40 -2.25 6.24 -14.31
CA LEU A 40 -3.16 7.38 -14.15
C LEU A 40 -2.41 8.66 -13.75
N MET A 41 -1.57 8.58 -12.72
CA MET A 41 -0.77 9.73 -12.26
C MET A 41 0.31 10.15 -13.27
N ALA A 42 0.81 9.20 -14.06
CA ALA A 42 1.85 9.47 -15.04
C ALA A 42 1.32 10.08 -16.35
N ALA A 43 0.04 9.91 -16.69
CA ALA A 43 -0.56 10.45 -17.91
C ALA A 43 -0.52 11.99 -17.90
N ASP A 44 -0.91 12.62 -16.80
CA ASP A 44 -0.81 14.07 -16.59
C ASP A 44 -0.27 14.33 -15.16
N PRO A 45 1.06 14.45 -14.97
CA PRO A 45 1.68 14.49 -13.65
C PRO A 45 1.52 15.85 -12.98
N THR A 46 0.33 16.12 -12.47
CA THR A 46 -0.07 17.29 -11.69
C THR A 46 -0.35 16.92 -10.23
N ALA A 47 -0.44 17.91 -9.35
CA ALA A 47 -0.84 17.69 -7.96
C ALA A 47 -2.26 17.10 -7.85
N LEU A 48 -3.15 17.49 -8.76
CA LEU A 48 -4.52 17.00 -8.80
C LEU A 48 -4.56 15.52 -9.22
N SER A 49 -3.81 15.16 -10.25
CA SER A 49 -3.68 13.77 -10.71
C SER A 49 -3.05 12.89 -9.64
N LEU A 50 -2.03 13.40 -8.91
CA LEU A 50 -1.48 12.71 -7.76
C LEU A 50 -2.53 12.48 -6.66
N LEU A 51 -3.31 13.50 -6.31
CA LEU A 51 -4.39 13.39 -5.34
C LEU A 51 -5.43 12.34 -5.80
N GLY A 52 -5.86 12.40 -7.05
CA GLY A 52 -6.79 11.43 -7.63
C GLY A 52 -6.25 10.00 -7.57
N GLY A 53 -4.99 9.80 -7.97
CA GLY A 53 -4.32 8.50 -7.87
C GLY A 53 -4.24 7.99 -6.43
N MET A 54 -3.98 8.87 -5.46
CA MET A 54 -3.95 8.50 -4.03
C MET A 54 -5.34 8.15 -3.49
N VAL A 55 -6.40 8.80 -3.95
CA VAL A 55 -7.78 8.43 -3.62
C VAL A 55 -8.12 7.03 -4.14
N VAL A 56 -7.78 6.73 -5.40
CA VAL A 56 -7.97 5.39 -5.97
C VAL A 56 -7.12 4.35 -5.23
N LEU A 57 -5.84 4.66 -4.95
CA LEU A 57 -4.98 3.77 -4.18
C LEU A 57 -5.56 3.47 -2.79
N ALA A 58 -6.12 4.47 -2.10
CA ALA A 58 -6.74 4.28 -0.80
C ALA A 58 -7.98 3.36 -0.89
N LEU A 59 -8.82 3.49 -1.91
CA LEU A 59 -9.96 2.60 -2.14
C LEU A 59 -9.51 1.15 -2.43
N LEU A 60 -8.50 0.97 -3.27
CA LEU A 60 -7.92 -0.35 -3.56
C LEU A 60 -7.25 -0.95 -2.32
N TRP A 61 -6.50 -0.16 -1.56
CA TRP A 61 -5.90 -0.55 -0.29
C TRP A 61 -6.94 -1.07 0.69
N TRP A 62 -8.07 -0.37 0.77
CA TRP A 62 -9.15 -0.79 1.65
C TRP A 62 -9.75 -2.13 1.23
N CYS A 63 -9.97 -2.35 -0.08
CA CYS A 63 -10.40 -3.64 -0.61
C CYS A 63 -9.42 -4.74 -0.22
N TRP A 64 -8.12 -4.51 -0.38
CA TRP A 64 -7.09 -5.47 -0.03
C TRP A 64 -7.07 -5.76 1.48
N CYS A 65 -7.10 -4.75 2.33
CA CYS A 65 -7.16 -4.90 3.79
C CYS A 65 -8.35 -5.74 4.24
N CYS A 66 -9.53 -5.55 3.66
CA CYS A 66 -10.71 -6.34 3.96
C CYS A 66 -10.43 -7.84 3.83
N PHE A 67 -9.76 -8.26 2.78
CA PHE A 67 -9.43 -9.67 2.54
C PHE A 67 -8.17 -10.13 3.27
N ALA A 68 -7.25 -9.26 3.62
CA ALA A 68 -6.14 -9.57 4.52
C ALA A 68 -6.64 -9.90 5.94
N TRP A 69 -7.61 -9.15 6.45
CA TRP A 69 -8.28 -9.43 7.72
C TRP A 69 -9.10 -10.72 7.67
N LEU A 70 -9.87 -10.92 6.60
CA LEU A 70 -10.70 -12.12 6.42
C LEU A 70 -9.83 -13.39 6.31
N GLY A 71 -8.76 -13.36 5.53
CA GLY A 71 -7.82 -14.48 5.35
C GLY A 71 -7.08 -14.86 6.63
N ASN A 72 -6.97 -13.95 7.60
CA ASN A 72 -6.41 -14.27 8.92
C ASN A 72 -7.40 -15.05 9.81
N VAL A 73 -8.68 -15.10 9.46
CA VAL A 73 -9.74 -15.81 10.21
C VAL A 73 -10.24 -17.05 9.47
N VAL A 74 -10.24 -17.00 8.14
CA VAL A 74 -10.74 -18.08 7.27
C VAL A 74 -9.63 -18.51 6.33
N ARG A 75 -9.37 -19.82 6.25
CA ARG A 75 -8.33 -20.37 5.37
C ARG A 75 -8.66 -20.14 3.90
N ALA A 76 -7.73 -19.51 3.19
CA ALA A 76 -7.87 -19.16 1.78
C ALA A 76 -7.87 -20.37 0.82
N ASP A 77 -7.26 -21.50 1.23
CA ASP A 77 -7.22 -22.76 0.49
C ASP A 77 -8.46 -23.63 0.68
N SER A 78 -9.41 -23.23 1.53
CA SER A 78 -10.72 -23.90 1.60
C SER A 78 -11.53 -23.62 0.31
N GLY A 79 -12.23 -24.63 -0.23
CA GLY A 79 -12.92 -24.50 -1.51
C GLY A 79 -13.90 -23.33 -1.60
N GLY A 80 -14.65 -23.04 -0.52
CA GLY A 80 -15.57 -21.91 -0.46
C GLY A 80 -14.84 -20.57 -0.48
N MET A 81 -13.76 -20.41 0.32
CA MET A 81 -12.98 -19.17 0.36
C MET A 81 -12.22 -18.94 -0.94
N PHE A 82 -11.66 -20.00 -1.56
CA PHE A 82 -10.99 -19.88 -2.85
C PHE A 82 -11.93 -19.34 -3.93
N ALA A 83 -13.19 -19.84 -4.00
CA ALA A 83 -14.18 -19.32 -4.94
C ALA A 83 -14.50 -17.84 -4.70
N VAL A 84 -14.58 -17.40 -3.43
CA VAL A 84 -14.74 -15.97 -3.08
C VAL A 84 -13.53 -15.17 -3.55
N LEU A 85 -12.30 -15.62 -3.28
CA LEU A 85 -11.08 -14.93 -3.73
C LEU A 85 -11.04 -14.76 -5.25
N VAL A 86 -11.34 -15.82 -6.02
CA VAL A 86 -11.40 -15.75 -7.49
C VAL A 86 -12.47 -14.76 -7.95
N SER A 87 -13.64 -14.75 -7.30
CA SER A 87 -14.71 -13.79 -7.63
C SER A 87 -14.26 -12.35 -7.37
N VAL A 88 -13.61 -12.10 -6.24
CA VAL A 88 -13.07 -10.77 -5.91
C VAL A 88 -11.95 -10.37 -6.87
N MET A 89 -11.04 -11.29 -7.24
CA MET A 89 -10.02 -11.04 -8.24
C MET A 89 -10.62 -10.60 -9.57
N ALA A 90 -11.67 -11.27 -10.04
CA ALA A 90 -12.37 -10.88 -11.27
C ALA A 90 -12.97 -9.47 -11.17
N VAL A 91 -13.58 -9.13 -10.03
CA VAL A 91 -14.14 -7.80 -9.80
C VAL A 91 -13.05 -6.74 -9.70
N VAL A 92 -11.97 -7.00 -8.96
CA VAL A 92 -10.82 -6.06 -8.82
C VAL A 92 -10.09 -5.88 -10.16
N LEU A 93 -10.02 -6.93 -11.00
CA LEU A 93 -9.50 -6.79 -12.36
C LEU A 93 -10.34 -5.79 -13.16
N VAL A 94 -11.67 -5.88 -13.09
CA VAL A 94 -12.57 -4.92 -13.75
C VAL A 94 -12.36 -3.51 -13.18
N VAL A 95 -12.27 -3.36 -11.84
CA VAL A 95 -11.90 -2.09 -11.20
C VAL A 95 -10.61 -1.53 -11.82
N SER A 96 -9.58 -2.36 -11.93
CA SER A 96 -8.27 -1.93 -12.45
C SER A 96 -8.34 -1.46 -13.89
N LEU A 97 -9.18 -2.08 -14.73
CA LEU A 97 -9.41 -1.65 -16.11
C LEU A 97 -10.11 -0.28 -16.22
N THR A 98 -10.86 0.14 -15.19
CA THR A 98 -11.54 1.43 -15.19
C THR A 98 -10.67 2.58 -14.65
N VAL A 99 -9.55 2.28 -13.97
CA VAL A 99 -8.71 3.29 -13.32
C VAL A 99 -8.21 4.37 -14.27
N PRO A 100 -7.73 4.09 -15.50
CA PRO A 100 -7.25 5.14 -16.40
C PRO A 100 -8.30 6.21 -16.72
N ASP A 101 -9.57 5.82 -16.85
CA ASP A 101 -10.67 6.68 -17.31
C ASP A 101 -11.60 7.11 -16.13
N VAL A 102 -11.20 6.83 -14.90
CA VAL A 102 -12.05 7.01 -13.72
C VAL A 102 -12.39 8.47 -13.41
N TYR A 103 -11.57 9.42 -13.84
CA TYR A 103 -11.80 10.87 -13.65
C TYR A 103 -12.18 11.61 -14.93
N VAL A 104 -11.83 11.07 -16.09
CA VAL A 104 -12.14 11.63 -17.41
C VAL A 104 -12.56 10.46 -18.29
N ASP A 105 -13.85 10.35 -18.57
CA ASP A 105 -14.44 9.22 -19.31
C ASP A 105 -14.63 9.66 -20.79
N ASP A 106 -13.52 9.74 -21.52
CA ASP A 106 -13.49 10.22 -22.90
C ASP A 106 -13.55 9.10 -23.95
N THR A 107 -13.68 7.82 -23.51
CA THR A 107 -13.65 6.68 -24.44
C THR A 107 -15.07 6.36 -24.97
N PRO A 108 -15.40 6.70 -26.21
CA PRO A 108 -16.74 6.46 -26.75
C PRO A 108 -17.07 4.98 -26.86
N GLY A 109 -18.31 4.61 -26.49
CA GLY A 109 -18.87 3.28 -26.73
C GLY A 109 -18.60 2.23 -25.68
N GLY A 110 -17.92 2.59 -24.59
CA GLY A 110 -17.68 1.72 -23.41
C GLY A 110 -18.75 1.86 -22.33
N LEU A 111 -18.61 1.04 -21.26
CA LEU A 111 -19.30 1.27 -20.00
C LEU A 111 -18.63 2.45 -19.29
N SER A 112 -19.41 3.31 -18.66
CA SER A 112 -18.86 4.46 -17.94
C SER A 112 -17.94 3.99 -16.80
N ALA A 113 -16.67 4.36 -16.88
CA ALA A 113 -15.62 3.93 -15.97
C ALA A 113 -15.92 4.28 -14.50
N PRO A 114 -16.37 5.51 -14.13
CA PRO A 114 -16.65 5.82 -12.74
C PRO A 114 -17.81 5.02 -12.14
N TRP A 115 -18.89 4.81 -12.91
CA TRP A 115 -20.03 4.00 -12.42
C TRP A 115 -19.65 2.52 -12.26
N LEU A 116 -18.90 1.97 -13.21
CA LEU A 116 -18.43 0.60 -13.14
C LEU A 116 -17.43 0.41 -11.99
N PHE A 117 -16.53 1.38 -11.78
CA PHE A 117 -15.61 1.37 -10.63
C PHE A 117 -16.39 1.29 -9.30
N VAL A 118 -17.39 2.15 -9.11
CA VAL A 118 -18.17 2.20 -7.86
C VAL A 118 -19.02 0.94 -7.68
N ALA A 119 -19.62 0.43 -8.73
CA ALA A 119 -20.39 -0.83 -8.67
C ALA A 119 -19.50 -2.02 -8.26
N CYS A 120 -18.32 -2.13 -8.85
CA CYS A 120 -17.34 -3.16 -8.53
C CYS A 120 -16.78 -3.00 -7.11
N TYR A 121 -16.42 -1.76 -6.69
CA TYR A 121 -16.02 -1.49 -5.31
C TYR A 121 -17.09 -1.92 -4.31
N GLY A 122 -18.35 -1.58 -4.55
CA GLY A 122 -19.48 -2.01 -3.73
C GLY A 122 -19.63 -3.54 -3.69
N ALA A 123 -19.42 -4.23 -4.82
CA ALA A 123 -19.45 -5.68 -4.90
C ALA A 123 -18.34 -6.33 -4.05
N VAL A 124 -17.11 -5.81 -4.08
CA VAL A 124 -16.00 -6.28 -3.23
C VAL A 124 -16.36 -6.11 -1.74
N ARG A 125 -16.91 -4.96 -1.35
CA ARG A 125 -17.30 -4.67 0.03
C ARG A 125 -18.46 -5.57 0.48
N ALA A 126 -19.42 -5.85 -0.38
CA ALA A 126 -20.53 -6.77 -0.11
C ALA A 126 -20.03 -8.20 0.06
N LEU A 127 -19.19 -8.69 -0.86
CA LEU A 127 -18.57 -10.03 -0.77
C LEU A 127 -17.80 -10.19 0.54
N HIS A 128 -17.02 -9.20 0.94
CA HIS A 128 -16.31 -9.22 2.22
C HIS A 128 -17.25 -9.36 3.42
N LEU A 129 -18.28 -8.50 3.54
CA LEU A 129 -19.22 -8.53 4.66
C LEU A 129 -20.02 -9.84 4.72
N VAL A 130 -20.47 -10.33 3.56
CA VAL A 130 -21.24 -11.60 3.46
C VAL A 130 -20.33 -12.77 3.87
N THR A 131 -19.09 -12.82 3.39
CA THR A 131 -18.18 -13.91 3.73
C THR A 131 -17.84 -13.92 5.21
N TYR A 132 -17.60 -12.75 5.81
CA TYR A 132 -17.42 -12.64 7.26
C TYR A 132 -18.66 -13.10 8.04
N TRP A 133 -19.84 -12.70 7.60
CA TRP A 133 -21.10 -13.12 8.22
C TRP A 133 -21.26 -14.65 8.22
N LEU A 134 -20.95 -15.27 7.09
CA LEU A 134 -21.05 -16.73 6.91
C LEU A 134 -19.92 -17.50 7.62
N SER A 135 -18.79 -16.86 7.92
CA SER A 135 -17.63 -17.51 8.57
C SER A 135 -17.85 -17.82 10.05
N ALA A 136 -18.75 -17.11 10.71
CA ALA A 136 -19.03 -17.27 12.15
C ALA A 136 -20.52 -17.12 12.42
N PRO A 137 -21.34 -18.13 12.06
CA PRO A 137 -22.82 -18.03 12.08
C PRO A 137 -23.38 -17.83 13.50
N ASP A 138 -22.68 -18.28 14.53
CA ASP A 138 -23.14 -18.22 15.91
C ASP A 138 -22.58 -17.01 16.68
N ASP A 139 -21.68 -16.19 16.06
CA ASP A 139 -21.07 -15.02 16.71
C ASP A 139 -21.94 -13.76 16.57
N GLN A 140 -22.89 -13.61 17.51
CA GLN A 140 -23.81 -12.46 17.51
C GLN A 140 -23.09 -11.11 17.70
N ALA A 141 -21.96 -11.09 18.42
CA ALA A 141 -21.17 -9.88 18.62
C ALA A 141 -20.50 -9.43 17.31
N LEU A 142 -19.95 -10.37 16.55
CA LEU A 142 -19.43 -10.12 15.21
C LEU A 142 -20.54 -9.65 14.25
N HIS A 143 -21.70 -10.32 14.26
CA HIS A 143 -22.82 -9.91 13.41
C HIS A 143 -23.34 -8.50 13.73
N ALA A 144 -23.37 -8.11 15.01
CA ALA A 144 -23.73 -6.75 15.40
C ALA A 144 -22.70 -5.73 14.89
N THR A 145 -21.41 -6.07 14.96
CA THR A 145 -20.32 -5.23 14.45
C THR A 145 -20.37 -5.12 12.92
N LEU A 146 -20.60 -6.22 12.20
CA LEU A 146 -20.75 -6.22 10.74
C LEU A 146 -21.93 -5.35 10.27
N ARG A 147 -23.07 -5.42 10.98
CA ARG A 147 -24.22 -4.52 10.68
C ARG A 147 -23.86 -3.05 10.87
N ARG A 148 -23.17 -2.70 11.97
CA ARG A 148 -22.70 -1.33 12.21
C ARG A 148 -21.70 -0.89 11.13
N THR A 149 -20.78 -1.78 10.74
CA THR A 149 -19.81 -1.53 9.66
C THR A 149 -20.54 -1.29 8.34
N ALA A 150 -21.53 -2.12 7.99
CA ALA A 150 -22.34 -1.91 6.79
C ALA A 150 -23.03 -0.54 6.78
N LEU A 151 -23.65 -0.15 7.90
CA LEU A 151 -24.44 1.08 8.01
C LEU A 151 -23.59 2.35 8.11
N LEU A 152 -22.43 2.30 8.81
CA LEU A 152 -21.66 3.50 9.15
C LEU A 152 -20.35 3.63 8.35
N SER A 153 -19.78 2.52 7.86
CA SER A 153 -18.48 2.49 7.18
C SER A 153 -18.56 1.96 5.74
N VAL A 154 -19.71 1.48 5.26
CA VAL A 154 -19.86 1.04 3.86
C VAL A 154 -20.92 1.85 3.13
N LEU A 155 -22.14 1.97 3.64
CA LEU A 155 -23.21 2.65 2.94
C LEU A 155 -22.96 4.16 2.72
N PRO A 156 -22.52 4.96 3.70
CA PRO A 156 -22.26 6.38 3.47
C PRO A 156 -21.13 6.64 2.45
N PRO A 157 -19.94 6.01 2.55
CA PRO A 157 -18.91 6.15 1.52
C PRO A 157 -19.39 5.70 0.13
N LEU A 158 -20.08 4.55 0.04
CA LEU A 158 -20.59 4.06 -1.23
C LEU A 158 -21.59 5.04 -1.87
N THR A 159 -22.46 5.65 -1.06
CA THR A 159 -23.36 6.70 -1.52
C THR A 159 -22.60 7.90 -2.06
N LEU A 160 -21.55 8.35 -1.37
CA LEU A 160 -20.71 9.45 -1.85
C LEU A 160 -19.95 9.09 -3.13
N LEU A 161 -19.45 7.86 -3.24
CA LEU A 161 -18.81 7.39 -4.48
C LEU A 161 -19.80 7.40 -5.65
N LEU A 162 -21.04 6.94 -5.43
CA LEU A 162 -22.11 6.99 -6.43
C LEU A 162 -22.46 8.45 -6.82
N VAL A 163 -22.59 9.34 -5.84
CA VAL A 163 -22.82 10.77 -6.11
C VAL A 163 -21.64 11.34 -6.90
N GLY A 164 -20.41 11.07 -6.48
CA GLY A 164 -19.21 11.55 -7.17
C GLY A 164 -19.08 11.03 -8.60
N ALA A 165 -19.60 9.83 -8.90
CA ALA A 165 -19.59 9.26 -10.25
C ALA A 165 -20.44 10.10 -11.25
N ALA A 166 -21.38 10.89 -10.76
CA ALA A 166 -22.20 11.79 -11.58
C ALA A 166 -21.52 13.13 -11.90
N PHE A 167 -20.32 13.40 -11.37
CA PHE A 167 -19.54 14.60 -11.62
C PHE A 167 -18.24 14.26 -12.32
N ASP A 168 -17.49 15.27 -12.78
CA ASP A 168 -16.22 15.10 -13.46
C ASP A 168 -15.06 15.82 -12.76
N GLY A 169 -13.84 15.45 -13.09
CA GLY A 169 -12.61 16.14 -12.72
C GLY A 169 -12.46 16.35 -11.21
N VAL A 170 -12.18 17.59 -10.81
CA VAL A 170 -11.90 17.96 -9.42
C VAL A 170 -13.05 17.65 -8.48
N THR A 171 -14.29 17.87 -8.91
CA THR A 171 -15.49 17.63 -8.07
C THR A 171 -15.59 16.15 -7.69
N ARG A 172 -15.40 15.24 -8.65
CA ARG A 172 -15.38 13.80 -8.39
C ARG A 172 -14.26 13.43 -7.39
N ILE A 173 -13.04 13.94 -7.61
CA ILE A 173 -11.90 13.67 -6.73
C ILE A 173 -12.21 14.10 -5.30
N LEU A 174 -12.78 15.29 -5.08
CA LEU A 174 -13.09 15.79 -3.74
C LEU A 174 -14.21 14.99 -3.06
N ILE A 175 -15.26 14.62 -3.79
CA ILE A 175 -16.34 13.78 -3.24
C ILE A 175 -15.80 12.39 -2.88
N TRP A 176 -14.97 11.80 -3.72
CA TRP A 176 -14.38 10.50 -3.45
C TRP A 176 -13.35 10.56 -2.31
N LEU A 177 -12.60 11.65 -2.16
CA LEU A 177 -11.75 11.89 -1.00
C LEU A 177 -12.58 11.95 0.30
N ALA A 178 -13.73 12.62 0.28
CA ALA A 178 -14.64 12.62 1.41
C ALA A 178 -15.18 11.21 1.71
N ALA A 179 -15.52 10.43 0.68
CA ALA A 179 -15.94 9.04 0.82
C ALA A 179 -14.84 8.19 1.50
N VAL A 180 -13.59 8.26 1.03
CA VAL A 180 -12.43 7.58 1.64
C VAL A 180 -12.27 8.00 3.11
N THR A 181 -12.34 9.31 3.38
CA THR A 181 -12.19 9.83 4.75
C THR A 181 -13.25 9.25 5.69
N ILE A 182 -14.50 9.17 5.24
CA ILE A 182 -15.61 8.62 6.04
C ILE A 182 -15.45 7.10 6.21
N ASP A 183 -15.04 6.35 5.18
CA ASP A 183 -14.84 4.90 5.27
C ASP A 183 -13.75 4.57 6.30
N TYR A 184 -12.64 5.29 6.26
CA TYR A 184 -11.52 5.12 7.19
C TYR A 184 -11.87 5.56 8.61
N ALA A 185 -12.57 6.69 8.76
CA ALA A 185 -13.04 7.17 10.06
C ALA A 185 -14.10 6.25 10.67
N GLY A 186 -14.94 5.64 9.85
CA GLY A 186 -16.00 4.74 10.27
C GLY A 186 -15.52 3.56 11.12
N ILE A 187 -14.31 3.06 10.88
CA ILE A 187 -13.71 1.98 11.67
C ILE A 187 -13.55 2.33 13.16
N PHE A 188 -13.32 3.59 13.49
CA PHE A 188 -13.21 4.03 14.88
C PHE A 188 -14.57 4.10 15.59
N VAL A 189 -15.65 4.20 14.82
CA VAL A 189 -17.04 4.30 15.32
C VAL A 189 -17.74 2.94 15.39
N THR A 190 -17.43 2.02 14.45
CA THR A 190 -18.14 0.73 14.32
C THR A 190 -17.89 -0.25 15.48
N GLY A 191 -16.84 -0.03 16.26
CA GLY A 191 -16.49 -0.88 17.39
C GLY A 191 -15.45 -1.95 17.05
N ARG A 192 -15.07 -2.73 18.08
CA ARG A 192 -13.98 -3.72 18.02
C ARG A 192 -14.43 -5.15 18.22
N SER A 193 -15.64 -5.35 18.74
CA SER A 193 -16.14 -6.68 19.12
C SER A 193 -16.20 -7.61 17.91
N GLY A 194 -15.64 -8.81 18.06
CA GLY A 194 -15.61 -9.84 17.02
C GLY A 194 -14.44 -9.75 16.03
N TRP A 195 -13.78 -8.59 15.89
CA TRP A 195 -12.56 -8.51 15.10
C TRP A 195 -11.40 -9.13 15.88
N ARG A 196 -10.65 -10.01 15.22
CA ARG A 196 -9.50 -10.67 15.83
C ARG A 196 -8.40 -10.97 14.82
N VAL A 197 -7.17 -11.00 15.31
CA VAL A 197 -6.01 -11.48 14.58
C VAL A 197 -5.65 -12.84 15.16
N ALA A 198 -5.99 -13.91 14.44
CA ALA A 198 -5.72 -15.29 14.83
C ALA A 198 -4.22 -15.59 14.74
N SER A 199 -3.60 -15.39 13.58
CA SER A 199 -2.16 -15.58 13.37
C SER A 199 -1.43 -14.26 13.15
N PRO A 200 -0.65 -13.76 14.12
CA PRO A 200 0.19 -12.57 13.95
C PRO A 200 1.21 -12.71 12.84
N ALA A 201 1.84 -13.89 12.71
CA ALA A 201 2.84 -14.16 11.68
C ALA A 201 2.22 -14.09 10.27
N HIS A 202 1.08 -14.77 10.05
CA HIS A 202 0.35 -14.70 8.79
C HIS A 202 -0.03 -13.25 8.43
N PHE A 203 -0.55 -12.49 9.42
CA PHE A 203 -0.99 -11.12 9.19
C PHE A 203 0.17 -10.19 8.80
N SER A 204 1.32 -10.35 9.48
CA SER A 204 2.56 -9.61 9.16
C SER A 204 3.11 -10.01 7.79
N GLU A 205 3.16 -11.31 7.49
CA GLU A 205 3.63 -11.84 6.21
C GLU A 205 2.80 -11.31 5.03
N ARG A 206 1.46 -11.28 5.16
CA ARG A 206 0.56 -10.68 4.15
C ARG A 206 0.93 -9.23 3.85
N HIS A 207 1.15 -8.41 4.90
CA HIS A 207 1.53 -7.01 4.72
C HIS A 207 2.95 -6.85 4.15
N GLY A 208 3.86 -7.76 4.47
CA GLY A 208 5.17 -7.83 3.82
C GLY A 208 5.06 -8.09 2.31
N LEU A 209 4.17 -8.98 1.89
CA LEU A 209 3.95 -9.31 0.48
C LEU A 209 3.37 -8.14 -0.31
N ILE A 210 2.40 -7.39 0.21
CA ILE A 210 1.88 -6.21 -0.50
C ILE A 210 2.93 -5.10 -0.61
N VAL A 211 3.84 -4.98 0.35
CA VAL A 211 4.99 -4.06 0.23
C VAL A 211 5.95 -4.54 -0.88
N ILE A 212 6.21 -5.85 -1.03
CA ILE A 212 6.97 -6.39 -2.16
C ILE A 212 6.29 -6.05 -3.48
N ILE A 213 4.98 -6.18 -3.56
CA ILE A 213 4.18 -5.82 -4.75
C ILE A 213 4.36 -4.34 -5.08
N ALA A 214 4.22 -3.46 -4.09
CA ALA A 214 4.42 -2.03 -4.29
C ALA A 214 5.85 -1.70 -4.74
N LEU A 215 6.87 -2.34 -4.16
CA LEU A 215 8.27 -2.17 -4.60
C LEU A 215 8.48 -2.74 -6.01
N GLY A 216 7.80 -3.82 -6.36
CA GLY A 216 7.79 -4.38 -7.72
C GLY A 216 7.25 -3.40 -8.75
N GLU A 217 6.26 -2.58 -8.38
CA GLU A 217 5.77 -1.49 -9.23
C GLU A 217 6.88 -0.51 -9.61
N SER A 218 7.83 -0.20 -8.70
CA SER A 218 8.97 0.66 -9.05
C SER A 218 9.80 0.09 -10.19
N ILE A 219 9.97 -1.23 -10.25
CA ILE A 219 10.71 -1.93 -11.32
C ILE A 219 9.91 -1.90 -12.62
N VAL A 220 8.61 -2.23 -12.56
CA VAL A 220 7.71 -2.20 -13.71
C VAL A 220 7.61 -0.79 -14.29
N ALA A 221 7.42 0.21 -13.44
CA ALA A 221 7.30 1.62 -13.83
C ALA A 221 8.56 2.12 -14.55
N MET A 222 9.75 1.73 -14.07
CA MET A 222 11.02 2.04 -14.74
C MET A 222 11.07 1.41 -16.15
N GLY A 223 10.71 0.12 -16.29
CA GLY A 223 10.67 -0.57 -17.57
C GLY A 223 9.68 0.07 -18.55
N VAL A 224 8.48 0.40 -18.09
CA VAL A 224 7.47 1.10 -18.89
C VAL A 224 7.96 2.49 -19.31
N GLY A 225 8.69 3.21 -18.45
CA GLY A 225 9.23 4.54 -18.74
C GLY A 225 10.19 4.59 -19.93
N VAL A 226 10.85 3.47 -20.26
CA VAL A 226 11.80 3.38 -21.38
C VAL A 226 11.25 2.62 -22.60
N THR A 227 9.98 2.23 -22.56
CA THR A 227 9.37 1.48 -23.68
C THR A 227 9.39 2.32 -24.96
N GLY A 228 9.88 1.73 -26.05
CA GLY A 228 9.99 2.39 -27.35
C GLY A 228 11.27 3.19 -27.56
N TYR A 229 12.15 3.29 -26.56
CA TYR A 229 13.44 3.97 -26.66
C TYR A 229 14.61 2.97 -26.71
N PRO A 230 15.75 3.33 -27.34
CA PRO A 230 16.93 2.49 -27.35
C PRO A 230 17.55 2.39 -25.95
N VAL A 231 18.08 1.22 -25.61
CA VAL A 231 18.82 1.00 -24.35
C VAL A 231 20.21 1.63 -24.49
N SER A 232 20.40 2.78 -23.85
CA SER A 232 21.67 3.53 -23.83
C SER A 232 22.37 3.39 -22.47
N ALA A 233 23.67 3.78 -22.40
CA ALA A 233 24.41 3.74 -21.15
C ALA A 233 23.77 4.60 -20.03
N PRO A 234 23.25 5.83 -20.28
CA PRO A 234 22.49 6.57 -19.27
C PRO A 234 21.21 5.86 -18.79
N VAL A 235 20.48 5.18 -19.69
CA VAL A 235 19.30 4.39 -19.32
C VAL A 235 19.68 3.23 -18.41
N VAL A 236 20.75 2.51 -18.71
CA VAL A 236 21.27 1.42 -17.86
C VAL A 236 21.69 1.97 -16.50
N ALA A 237 22.39 3.09 -16.44
CA ALA A 237 22.76 3.74 -15.19
C ALA A 237 21.56 4.17 -14.37
N ALA A 238 20.54 4.79 -14.98
CA ALA A 238 19.30 5.17 -14.32
C ALA A 238 18.54 3.95 -13.77
N ALA A 239 18.43 2.87 -14.54
CA ALA A 239 17.80 1.63 -14.11
C ALA A 239 18.52 1.00 -12.92
N ALA A 240 19.87 0.96 -12.95
CA ALA A 240 20.67 0.45 -11.84
C ALA A 240 20.51 1.28 -10.55
N LEU A 241 20.50 2.62 -10.69
CA LEU A 241 20.27 3.52 -9.55
C LEU A 241 18.84 3.39 -8.98
N GLY A 242 17.83 3.28 -9.83
CA GLY A 242 16.47 3.05 -9.40
C GLY A 242 16.29 1.70 -8.70
N LEU A 243 16.93 0.65 -9.21
CA LEU A 243 16.96 -0.65 -8.55
C LEU A 243 17.67 -0.59 -7.20
N LEU A 244 18.79 0.12 -7.09
CA LEU A 244 19.50 0.33 -5.82
C LEU A 244 18.63 1.05 -4.79
N ALA A 245 17.92 2.11 -5.21
CA ALA A 245 17.00 2.83 -4.32
C ALA A 245 15.85 1.93 -3.87
N THR A 246 15.25 1.16 -4.78
CA THR A 246 14.20 0.18 -4.46
C THR A 246 14.69 -0.90 -3.49
N ALA A 247 15.88 -1.44 -3.71
CA ALA A 247 16.50 -2.42 -2.83
C ALA A 247 16.82 -1.84 -1.43
N ALA A 248 17.21 -0.58 -1.34
CA ALA A 248 17.43 0.09 -0.07
C ALA A 248 16.11 0.31 0.72
N LEU A 249 15.00 0.66 0.04
CA LEU A 249 13.66 0.72 0.64
C LEU A 249 13.20 -0.67 1.11
N TRP A 250 13.40 -1.71 0.29
CA TRP A 250 13.12 -3.10 0.66
C TRP A 250 13.87 -3.51 1.93
N ARG A 251 15.18 -3.25 1.97
CA ARG A 251 16.01 -3.58 3.13
C ARG A 251 15.56 -2.83 4.38
N LEU A 252 15.19 -1.56 4.24
CA LEU A 252 14.69 -0.75 5.35
C LEU A 252 13.37 -1.34 5.89
N TYR A 253 12.45 -1.70 5.02
CA TYR A 253 11.19 -2.29 5.46
C TYR A 253 11.41 -3.64 6.17
N PHE A 254 12.06 -4.60 5.52
CA PHE A 254 12.14 -5.97 6.03
C PHE A 254 13.07 -6.13 7.24
N HIS A 255 14.18 -5.40 7.30
CA HIS A 255 15.12 -5.55 8.40
C HIS A 255 14.98 -4.51 9.51
N VAL A 256 14.27 -3.41 9.29
CA VAL A 256 14.13 -2.36 10.30
C VAL A 256 12.69 -2.26 10.81
N VAL A 257 11.70 -2.42 9.94
CA VAL A 257 10.29 -2.16 10.27
C VAL A 257 9.51 -3.43 10.55
N SER A 258 9.56 -4.42 9.65
CA SER A 258 8.69 -5.60 9.68
C SER A 258 8.94 -6.49 10.88
N GLU A 259 10.20 -6.83 11.17
CA GLU A 259 10.57 -7.74 12.25
C GLU A 259 10.15 -7.22 13.65
N PRO A 260 10.45 -5.97 14.07
CA PRO A 260 9.96 -5.44 15.34
C PRO A 260 8.42 -5.33 15.41
N ALA A 261 7.77 -5.03 14.28
CA ALA A 261 6.32 -4.91 14.23
C ALA A 261 5.64 -6.28 14.43
N GLU A 262 6.12 -7.33 13.76
CA GLU A 262 5.64 -8.70 13.94
C GLU A 262 5.87 -9.19 15.37
N HIS A 263 7.09 -9.00 15.90
CA HIS A 263 7.41 -9.42 17.27
C HIS A 263 6.49 -8.75 18.28
N ARG A 264 6.21 -7.45 18.14
CA ARG A 264 5.28 -6.73 19.03
C ARG A 264 3.86 -7.23 18.88
N LEU A 265 3.39 -7.51 17.66
CA LEU A 265 2.05 -8.04 17.41
C LEU A 265 1.87 -9.42 18.05
N ALA A 266 2.88 -10.28 17.99
CA ALA A 266 2.87 -11.61 18.58
C ALA A 266 2.81 -11.59 20.12
N GLN A 267 3.41 -10.57 20.76
CA GLN A 267 3.38 -10.41 22.23
C GLN A 267 2.02 -9.99 22.79
N LEU A 268 1.16 -9.38 21.99
CA LEU A 268 -0.14 -8.90 22.42
C LEU A 268 -1.22 -9.96 22.21
N THR A 269 -2.32 -9.84 22.97
CA THR A 269 -3.50 -10.72 22.87
C THR A 269 -4.79 -9.89 22.85
N GLY A 270 -5.89 -10.49 22.42
CA GLY A 270 -7.21 -9.87 22.48
C GLY A 270 -7.29 -8.52 21.77
N ASP A 271 -7.97 -7.57 22.41
CA ASP A 271 -8.25 -6.25 21.83
C ASP A 271 -6.97 -5.44 21.57
N ASP A 272 -5.94 -5.55 22.41
CA ASP A 272 -4.69 -4.83 22.24
C ASP A 272 -3.96 -5.27 20.96
N ARG A 273 -3.97 -6.58 20.64
CA ARG A 273 -3.46 -7.13 19.38
C ARG A 273 -4.24 -6.56 18.20
N THR A 274 -5.57 -6.58 18.28
CA THR A 274 -6.45 -6.08 17.22
C THR A 274 -6.24 -4.58 16.96
N VAL A 275 -6.10 -3.79 18.01
CA VAL A 275 -5.81 -2.35 17.90
C VAL A 275 -4.45 -2.10 17.27
N LEU A 276 -3.40 -2.83 17.71
CA LEU A 276 -2.07 -2.69 17.12
C LEU A 276 -2.07 -3.09 15.64
N ALA A 277 -2.72 -4.21 15.30
CA ALA A 277 -2.86 -4.67 13.92
C ALA A 277 -3.54 -3.62 13.05
N ARG A 278 -4.66 -3.08 13.49
CA ARG A 278 -5.37 -2.01 12.79
C ARG A 278 -4.49 -0.78 12.57
N ASP A 279 -3.93 -0.24 13.66
CA ASP A 279 -3.17 1.01 13.61
C ASP A 279 -1.91 0.87 12.76
N THR A 280 -1.16 -0.21 12.97
CA THR A 280 0.13 -0.43 12.31
C THR A 280 -0.05 -0.91 10.88
N TYR A 281 -0.80 -1.98 10.69
CA TYR A 281 -0.84 -2.66 9.40
C TYR A 281 -1.92 -2.08 8.47
N THR A 282 -3.12 -1.77 8.96
CA THR A 282 -4.16 -1.21 8.09
C THR A 282 -3.93 0.28 7.79
N PHE A 283 -3.58 1.10 8.80
CA PHE A 283 -3.46 2.54 8.62
C PHE A 283 -2.03 3.01 8.28
N LEU A 284 -1.01 2.59 9.04
CA LEU A 284 0.35 3.11 8.83
C LEU A 284 1.09 2.47 7.65
N HIS A 285 0.64 1.32 7.12
CA HIS A 285 1.20 0.77 5.88
C HIS A 285 0.70 1.51 4.63
N LEU A 286 -0.48 2.13 4.66
CA LEU A 286 -0.95 2.90 3.51
C LEU A 286 0.00 4.04 3.10
N PRO A 287 0.43 4.97 4.00
CA PRO A 287 1.41 5.98 3.62
C PRO A 287 2.76 5.38 3.19
N LEU A 288 3.15 4.22 3.72
CA LEU A 288 4.36 3.53 3.30
C LEU A 288 4.22 3.02 1.86
N VAL A 289 3.14 2.32 1.53
CA VAL A 289 2.84 1.83 0.16
C VAL A 289 2.65 3.00 -0.80
N ALA A 290 1.92 4.04 -0.39
CA ALA A 290 1.75 5.27 -1.18
C ALA A 290 3.10 5.93 -1.48
N GLY A 291 4.00 5.98 -0.51
CA GLY A 291 5.36 6.49 -0.69
C GLY A 291 6.13 5.73 -1.77
N VAL A 292 6.04 4.41 -1.79
CA VAL A 292 6.65 3.58 -2.85
C VAL A 292 6.04 3.90 -4.22
N VAL A 293 4.71 3.93 -4.33
CA VAL A 293 3.99 4.16 -5.59
C VAL A 293 4.29 5.57 -6.14
N ILE A 294 4.35 6.58 -5.27
CA ILE A 294 4.73 7.94 -5.67
C ILE A 294 6.20 7.99 -6.12
N THR A 295 7.11 7.29 -5.43
CA THR A 295 8.52 7.20 -5.85
C THR A 295 8.64 6.51 -7.20
N ALA A 296 7.86 5.44 -7.44
CA ALA A 296 7.81 4.73 -8.72
C ALA A 296 7.39 5.65 -9.88
N LEU A 297 6.41 6.54 -9.66
CA LEU A 297 6.06 7.59 -10.62
C LEU A 297 7.25 8.49 -10.95
N GLY A 298 7.98 8.96 -9.92
CA GLY A 298 9.19 9.78 -10.11
C GLY A 298 10.26 9.03 -10.89
N MET A 299 10.52 7.76 -10.56
CA MET A 299 11.48 6.90 -11.29
C MET A 299 11.05 6.68 -12.74
N LYS A 300 9.76 6.40 -13.00
CA LYS A 300 9.22 6.25 -14.36
C LYS A 300 9.51 7.48 -15.23
N LYS A 301 9.25 8.67 -14.70
CA LYS A 301 9.46 9.93 -15.41
C LYS A 301 10.95 10.26 -15.56
N THR A 302 11.79 9.92 -14.58
CA THR A 302 13.24 10.05 -14.68
C THR A 302 13.80 9.18 -15.80
N LEU A 303 13.42 7.91 -15.85
CA LEU A 303 13.89 6.99 -16.89
C LEU A 303 13.39 7.38 -18.28
N HIS A 304 12.13 7.81 -18.38
CA HIS A 304 11.57 8.34 -19.62
C HIS A 304 12.39 9.54 -20.13
N GLN A 305 12.65 10.55 -19.29
CA GLN A 305 13.42 11.73 -19.66
C GLN A 305 14.86 11.38 -20.06
N VAL A 306 15.51 10.44 -19.38
CA VAL A 306 16.86 9.97 -19.72
C VAL A 306 16.88 9.19 -21.05
N ALA A 307 15.79 8.49 -21.38
CA ALA A 307 15.68 7.70 -22.61
C ALA A 307 15.33 8.53 -23.82
N ASP A 308 14.52 9.58 -23.67
CA ASP A 308 14.02 10.43 -24.74
C ASP A 308 15.00 11.58 -25.04
N THR A 309 16.15 11.24 -25.60
CA THR A 309 17.20 12.19 -25.96
C THR A 309 16.83 13.12 -27.13
N GLY A 310 15.70 12.86 -27.83
CA GLY A 310 15.17 13.73 -28.85
C GLY A 310 14.47 14.98 -28.31
N HIS A 311 13.91 14.89 -27.11
CA HIS A 311 13.19 15.98 -26.48
C HIS A 311 13.88 16.54 -25.23
N TYR A 312 14.74 15.75 -24.58
CA TYR A 312 15.39 16.12 -23.31
C TYR A 312 16.90 15.96 -23.37
N GLY A 313 17.61 16.95 -22.84
CA GLY A 313 19.06 16.87 -22.61
C GLY A 313 19.38 16.10 -21.32
N LEU A 314 20.51 15.36 -21.28
CA LEU A 314 20.94 14.65 -20.08
C LEU A 314 21.23 15.58 -18.87
N ALA A 315 21.54 16.85 -19.13
CA ALA A 315 21.74 17.88 -18.10
C ALA A 315 20.43 18.54 -17.65
N GLU A 316 19.30 18.18 -18.27
CA GLU A 316 18.02 18.80 -17.97
C GLU A 316 17.43 18.29 -16.66
N PRO A 317 16.91 19.20 -15.79
CA PRO A 317 16.30 18.83 -14.54
C PRO A 317 14.96 18.10 -14.73
N LEU A 318 14.60 17.30 -13.75
CA LEU A 318 13.26 16.71 -13.62
C LEU A 318 12.30 17.77 -13.08
N HIS A 319 11.40 18.28 -13.93
CA HIS A 319 10.53 19.41 -13.59
C HIS A 319 9.22 18.99 -12.92
N SER A 320 8.59 19.96 -12.23
CA SER A 320 7.21 19.87 -11.73
C SER A 320 6.96 18.69 -10.79
N MET A 321 5.79 18.06 -10.88
CA MET A 321 5.34 16.98 -10.00
C MET A 321 6.25 15.73 -10.02
N PRO A 322 6.85 15.29 -11.14
CA PRO A 322 7.82 14.19 -11.15
C PRO A 322 9.02 14.39 -10.19
N ALA A 323 9.54 15.61 -10.04
CA ALA A 323 10.62 15.91 -9.10
C ALA A 323 10.14 15.74 -7.64
N TRP A 324 8.96 16.25 -7.33
CA TRP A 324 8.32 16.05 -6.03
C TRP A 324 7.99 14.58 -5.77
N ALA A 325 7.52 13.85 -6.77
CA ALA A 325 7.19 12.44 -6.64
C ALA A 325 8.43 11.62 -6.29
N LEU A 326 9.57 11.87 -6.95
CA LEU A 326 10.81 11.14 -6.71
C LEU A 326 11.30 11.26 -5.28
N ALA A 327 11.40 12.47 -4.74
CA ALA A 327 11.91 12.71 -3.39
C ALA A 327 10.80 12.60 -2.33
N GLY A 328 9.63 13.18 -2.58
CA GLY A 328 8.52 13.22 -1.63
C GLY A 328 7.92 11.84 -1.36
N GLY A 329 7.86 10.97 -2.37
CA GLY A 329 7.43 9.58 -2.20
C GLY A 329 8.35 8.81 -1.26
N ALA A 330 9.67 8.88 -1.47
CA ALA A 330 10.64 8.28 -0.58
C ALA A 330 10.57 8.87 0.85
N GLY A 331 10.36 10.19 0.95
CA GLY A 331 10.12 10.86 2.22
C GLY A 331 8.89 10.33 2.95
N LEU A 332 7.77 10.15 2.25
CA LEU A 332 6.54 9.58 2.80
C LEU A 332 6.75 8.13 3.29
N PHE A 333 7.47 7.31 2.52
CA PHE A 333 7.86 5.96 2.96
C PHE A 333 8.66 6.00 4.26
N LEU A 334 9.69 6.84 4.36
CA LEU A 334 10.54 6.96 5.56
C LEU A 334 9.72 7.42 6.78
N LEU A 335 8.81 8.36 6.61
CA LEU A 335 7.91 8.84 7.66
C LEU A 335 6.92 7.75 8.10
N GLY A 336 6.35 6.98 7.15
CA GLY A 336 5.52 5.82 7.43
C GLY A 336 6.29 4.75 8.22
N ALA A 337 7.51 4.43 7.81
CA ALA A 337 8.41 3.52 8.51
C ALA A 337 8.69 3.97 9.95
N ALA A 338 8.99 5.27 10.13
CA ALA A 338 9.22 5.85 11.45
C ALA A 338 7.97 5.80 12.34
N ALA A 339 6.79 6.03 11.78
CA ALA A 339 5.52 5.96 12.49
C ALA A 339 5.19 4.53 12.94
N ILE A 340 5.44 3.53 12.10
CA ILE A 340 5.30 2.10 12.44
C ILE A 340 6.23 1.74 13.60
N LEU A 341 7.51 2.12 13.54
CA LEU A 341 8.49 1.88 14.60
C LEU A 341 8.06 2.55 15.91
N LEU A 342 7.61 3.79 15.86
CA LEU A 342 7.11 4.49 17.04
C LEU A 342 5.91 3.76 17.67
N ARG A 343 4.96 3.31 16.83
CA ARG A 343 3.74 2.64 17.30
C ARG A 343 4.01 1.25 17.87
N THR A 344 4.97 0.53 17.35
CA THR A 344 5.27 -0.87 17.73
C THR A 344 6.29 -0.95 18.85
N THR A 345 7.34 -0.15 18.82
CA THR A 345 8.45 -0.21 19.78
C THR A 345 8.44 0.91 20.82
N GLY A 346 7.62 1.95 20.64
CA GLY A 346 7.66 3.17 21.44
C GLY A 346 8.90 4.05 21.18
N HIS A 347 9.81 3.63 20.31
CA HIS A 347 11.05 4.35 20.03
C HIS A 347 10.90 5.29 18.85
N ARG A 348 11.27 6.54 19.05
CA ARG A 348 11.41 7.49 17.95
C ARG A 348 12.61 7.07 17.09
N ALA A 349 12.43 7.04 15.76
CA ALA A 349 13.46 6.79 14.78
C ALA A 349 13.94 8.14 14.16
N PRO A 350 14.70 8.98 14.87
CA PRO A 350 14.97 10.35 14.43
C PRO A 350 15.69 10.42 13.08
N VAL A 351 16.54 9.45 12.78
CA VAL A 351 17.23 9.36 11.48
C VAL A 351 16.21 9.23 10.34
N LEU A 352 15.17 8.39 10.51
CA LEU A 352 14.15 8.21 9.49
C LEU A 352 13.20 9.41 9.41
N ILE A 353 12.87 10.03 10.54
CA ILE A 353 12.03 11.23 10.57
C ILE A 353 12.74 12.40 9.88
N VAL A 354 13.98 12.69 10.27
CA VAL A 354 14.76 13.79 9.68
C VAL A 354 15.01 13.52 8.19
N GLY A 355 15.39 12.29 7.83
CA GLY A 355 15.59 11.90 6.44
C GLY A 355 14.31 12.01 5.62
N GLY A 356 13.17 11.57 6.17
CA GLY A 356 11.87 11.67 5.50
C GLY A 356 11.43 13.12 5.27
N VAL A 357 11.53 13.97 6.29
CA VAL A 357 11.24 15.41 6.17
C VAL A 357 12.19 16.07 5.18
N ALA A 358 13.50 15.75 5.23
CA ALA A 358 14.49 16.29 4.30
C ALA A 358 14.19 15.88 2.84
N CYS A 359 13.79 14.62 2.60
CA CYS A 359 13.37 14.14 1.26
C CYS A 359 12.14 14.91 0.76
N VAL A 360 11.11 15.08 1.59
CA VAL A 360 9.92 15.87 1.21
C VAL A 360 10.31 17.31 0.90
N ALA A 361 11.13 17.95 1.75
CA ALA A 361 11.56 19.32 1.54
C ALA A 361 12.52 19.50 0.35
N ALA A 362 13.17 18.42 -0.11
CA ALA A 362 14.10 18.45 -1.25
C ALA A 362 13.39 18.51 -2.62
N GLY A 363 12.07 18.36 -2.70
CA GLY A 363 11.33 18.40 -3.97
C GLY A 363 11.70 19.58 -4.89
N PRO A 364 11.73 20.85 -4.40
CA PRO A 364 12.15 22.00 -5.19
C PRO A 364 13.62 21.92 -5.64
N LEU A 365 14.50 21.33 -4.83
CA LEU A 365 15.92 21.18 -5.17
C LEU A 365 16.14 20.12 -6.25
N VAL A 366 15.35 19.04 -6.23
CA VAL A 366 15.35 18.01 -7.28
C VAL A 366 15.01 18.61 -8.62
N ALA A 367 14.12 19.61 -8.68
CA ALA A 367 13.75 20.32 -9.90
C ALA A 367 14.86 21.26 -10.44
N LEU A 368 16.00 21.37 -9.76
CA LEU A 368 17.14 22.21 -10.18
C LEU A 368 18.35 21.40 -10.65
N VAL A 369 18.33 20.09 -10.51
CA VAL A 369 19.46 19.22 -10.87
C VAL A 369 19.08 18.24 -11.98
N PRO A 370 20.05 17.78 -12.79
CA PRO A 370 19.78 16.78 -13.84
C PRO A 370 19.05 15.56 -13.30
N ALA A 371 18.10 15.01 -14.05
CA ALA A 371 17.23 13.92 -13.63
C ALA A 371 18.03 12.69 -13.12
N LEU A 372 19.11 12.33 -13.78
CA LEU A 372 19.99 11.22 -13.39
C LEU A 372 20.72 11.51 -12.06
N VAL A 373 21.18 12.77 -11.86
CA VAL A 373 21.81 13.21 -10.62
C VAL A 373 20.83 13.17 -9.44
N ALA A 374 19.58 13.58 -9.67
CA ALA A 374 18.52 13.51 -8.69
C ALA A 374 18.26 12.05 -8.22
N LEU A 375 18.19 11.11 -9.16
CA LEU A 375 18.01 9.69 -8.85
C LEU A 375 19.23 9.12 -8.09
N MET A 376 20.43 9.49 -8.50
CA MET A 376 21.67 9.08 -7.80
C MET A 376 21.69 9.63 -6.36
N ALA A 377 21.32 10.89 -6.15
CA ALA A 377 21.24 11.51 -4.84
C ALA A 377 20.20 10.82 -3.95
N LEU A 378 19.04 10.46 -4.52
CA LEU A 378 18.00 9.69 -3.81
C LEU A 378 18.53 8.33 -3.36
N ALA A 379 19.11 7.54 -4.27
CA ALA A 379 19.66 6.22 -3.97
C ALA A 379 20.74 6.30 -2.87
N ALA A 380 21.65 7.26 -2.97
CA ALA A 380 22.70 7.52 -1.98
C ALA A 380 22.10 7.91 -0.61
N THR A 381 21.10 8.79 -0.61
CA THR A 381 20.43 9.25 0.63
C THR A 381 19.75 8.10 1.36
N ILE A 382 18.91 7.28 0.67
CA ILE A 382 18.21 6.16 1.31
C ILE A 382 19.23 5.15 1.86
N THR A 383 20.28 4.85 1.08
CA THR A 383 21.34 3.93 1.49
C THR A 383 22.09 4.47 2.73
N ALA A 384 22.45 5.75 2.75
CA ALA A 384 23.11 6.37 3.90
C ALA A 384 22.23 6.36 5.16
N LEU A 385 20.92 6.67 5.02
CA LEU A 385 19.97 6.64 6.14
C LEU A 385 19.83 5.24 6.73
N LEU A 386 19.83 4.19 5.89
CA LEU A 386 19.81 2.80 6.32
C LEU A 386 21.06 2.47 7.18
N PHE A 387 22.26 2.85 6.73
CA PHE A 387 23.50 2.62 7.48
C PHE A 387 23.54 3.42 8.79
N LEU A 388 23.13 4.69 8.78
CA LEU A 388 23.08 5.54 9.96
C LEU A 388 22.10 5.01 11.00
N HIS A 389 20.93 4.55 10.57
CA HIS A 389 19.94 3.95 11.48
C HIS A 389 20.49 2.69 12.13
N GLY A 390 21.14 1.81 11.37
CA GLY A 390 21.78 0.58 11.89
C GLY A 390 22.83 0.89 12.97
N ARG A 391 23.68 1.88 12.76
CA ARG A 391 24.70 2.30 13.76
C ARG A 391 24.07 2.84 15.05
N THR A 392 23.02 3.62 14.96
CA THR A 392 22.36 4.22 16.14
C THR A 392 21.61 3.18 16.97
N SER A 393 21.07 2.14 16.36
CA SER A 393 20.39 1.04 17.07
C SER A 393 21.37 0.13 17.80
N HIS A 394 22.50 -0.25 17.19
CA HIS A 394 23.55 -1.05 17.85
C HIS A 394 24.20 -0.33 19.04
N GLY A 395 24.44 0.96 18.95
CA GLY A 395 25.00 1.75 20.06
C GLY A 395 24.09 1.83 21.30
N ARG A 396 22.78 1.66 21.15
CA ARG A 396 21.83 1.66 22.26
C ARG A 396 21.78 0.31 23.00
N THR A 397 21.83 -0.80 22.28
CA THR A 397 21.85 -2.14 22.88
C THR A 397 23.12 -2.36 23.71
N SER A 398 24.28 -1.89 23.26
CA SER A 398 25.53 -1.99 24.01
C SER A 398 25.54 -1.13 25.28
N ARG A 399 24.95 0.09 25.27
CA ARG A 399 24.83 0.92 26.48
C ARG A 399 23.85 0.38 27.50
N GLY A 400 22.72 -0.19 27.05
CA GLY A 400 21.73 -0.83 27.94
C GLY A 400 22.25 -2.08 28.64
N SER A 401 23.14 -2.82 28.04
CA SER A 401 23.79 -4.00 28.66
C SER A 401 24.85 -3.60 29.69
N VAL A 402 25.58 -2.51 29.45
CA VAL A 402 26.60 -1.97 30.40
C VAL A 402 25.91 -1.40 31.66
N THR A 403 24.84 -0.64 31.50
CA THR A 403 24.10 -0.09 32.65
C THR A 403 23.35 -1.14 33.48
N ARG A 404 22.89 -2.25 32.87
CA ARG A 404 22.31 -3.36 33.62
C ARG A 404 23.36 -4.18 34.39
N ARG A 405 24.59 -4.33 33.88
CA ARG A 405 25.70 -4.95 34.62
C ARG A 405 26.18 -4.08 35.78
N ALA A 406 26.28 -2.76 35.59
CA ALA A 406 26.69 -1.84 36.65
C ALA A 406 25.60 -1.62 37.76
N ALA A 407 24.38 -2.08 37.57
CA ALA A 407 23.35 -2.05 38.58
C ALA A 407 23.13 -3.40 39.29
N ALA A 408 23.86 -4.45 38.88
CA ALA A 408 23.80 -5.78 39.46
C ALA A 408 25.06 -6.14 40.30
N ASP A 409 26.10 -5.29 40.24
CA ASP A 409 27.30 -5.26 41.10
C ASP A 409 27.10 -4.18 42.19
#